data_9751bedd5ea09fac7b128ceff08762bf
#
_entry.id   9751bedd5ea09fac7b128ceff08762bf
#
_cell.length_a   1.000
_cell.length_b   1.000
_cell.length_c   1.000
_cell.angle_alpha   90.00
_cell.angle_beta   90.00
_cell.angle_gamma   90.00
#
_symmetry.space_group_name_H-M   'P 1'
#
loop_
_entity.id
_entity.type
_entity.pdbx_description
1 polymer ?
#
loop_
_entity_poly.entity_id
_entity_poly.type
_entity_poly.pdbx_seq_one_letter_code
_entity_poly.pdbx_strand_id
1 'polypeptide(L)'
;RLNSNSTSEEHNKRPVEQNPNQLISLYEVTNEMRKLKGLKPLKINSDLAHIASNNLYEATSNGSDSVEFTEDALRGQLDKNHVTYKTTAQNVGYAFNDVPTLIHSWMNSDIHRSRLLNSKYDEMGGDVMRDYYSLIFLEK
;
A
#
# COMPACT_ATOMS: atom_id res chain seq x y z
N ARG A 1 -0.98 -13.73 -26.36
CA ARG A 1 -0.80 -13.36 -26.17
C ARG A 1 -0.79 -12.98 -26.55
N LEU A 2 -0.73 -12.98 -26.76
CA LEU A 2 -0.36 -12.58 -26.69
C LEU A 2 -0.16 -12.48 -27.02
N ASN A 3 0.03 -12.62 -26.87
CA ASN A 3 0.47 -12.26 -26.84
C ASN A 3 0.71 -12.27 -26.90
N SER A 4 1.00 -12.23 -26.70
CA SER A 4 1.49 -12.00 -26.42
C SER A 4 1.87 -12.06 -26.54
N ASN A 5 2.14 -12.29 -26.47
CA ASN A 5 2.63 -12.05 -26.24
C ASN A 5 3.05 -12.05 -26.18
N SER A 6 3.38 -12.05 -26.00
CA SER A 6 3.94 -11.79 -25.52
C SER A 6 4.23 -12.02 -25.39
N THR A 7 4.62 -11.94 -25.17
CA THR A 7 4.93 -11.75 -24.61
C THR A 7 5.09 -11.93 -24.29
N SER A 8 5.57 -11.94 -23.88
CA SER A 8 5.60 -11.71 -23.12
C SER A 8 5.95 -11.64 -22.92
N GLU A 9 6.38 -11.90 -22.78
CA GLU A 9 6.50 -11.48 -22.25
C GLU A 9 6.47 -10.86 -22.07
N GLU A 10 6.79 -11.17 -22.23
CA GLU A 10 6.61 -10.45 -21.81
C GLU A 10 6.19 -10.11 -21.63
N HIS A 11 6.40 -10.29 -21.41
CA HIS A 11 5.78 -9.93 -20.93
C HIS A 11 5.65 -9.65 -20.83
N ASN A 12 5.87 -9.89 -20.73
CA ASN A 12 5.55 -9.53 -20.36
C ASN A 12 5.59 -9.21 -19.82
N LYS A 13 6.21 -8.76 -19.77
CA LYS A 13 6.11 -8.45 -19.23
C LYS A 13 5.38 -7.68 -18.52
N ARG A 14 4.32 -7.39 -18.56
CA ARG A 14 3.46 -6.89 -17.81
C ARG A 14 3.13 -7.77 -16.95
N PRO A 15 3.51 -7.63 -16.27
CA PRO A 15 3.52 -8.65 -15.42
C PRO A 15 2.34 -8.63 -14.60
N VAL A 16 2.40 -8.09 -13.55
CA VAL A 16 1.34 -8.20 -12.64
C VAL A 16 0.44 -7.09 -12.79
N GLU A 17 -0.81 -7.36 -12.69
CA GLU A 17 -1.80 -6.35 -12.90
C GLU A 17 -1.87 -5.45 -11.69
N GLN A 18 -1.64 -4.17 -11.90
CA GLN A 18 -2.04 -3.16 -10.96
C GLN A 18 -3.56 -3.02 -11.00
N ASN A 19 -4.12 -2.54 -9.91
CA ASN A 19 -5.56 -2.40 -9.78
C ASN A 19 -5.88 -0.95 -9.39
N PRO A 20 -5.88 -0.03 -10.38
CA PRO A 20 -6.02 1.40 -10.08
C PRO A 20 -7.37 1.77 -9.45
N ASN A 21 -8.43 1.08 -9.79
CA ASN A 21 -9.74 1.36 -9.20
C ASN A 21 -9.76 1.01 -7.72
N GLN A 22 -9.15 -0.11 -7.35
CA GLN A 22 -9.04 -0.50 -5.95
C GLN A 22 -8.10 0.43 -5.19
N LEU A 23 -7.06 0.95 -5.84
CA LEU A 23 -6.16 1.90 -5.20
C LEU A 23 -6.90 3.20 -4.88
N ILE A 24 -7.67 3.73 -5.83
CA ILE A 24 -8.48 4.92 -5.59
C ILE A 24 -9.42 4.68 -4.41
N SER A 25 -10.08 3.52 -4.40
CA SER A 25 -10.98 3.14 -3.31
C SER A 25 -10.25 3.07 -1.97
N LEU A 26 -9.03 2.52 -1.97
CA LEU A 26 -8.23 2.41 -0.75
C LEU A 26 -7.97 3.79 -0.15
N TYR A 27 -7.57 4.75 -0.99
CA TYR A 27 -7.33 6.11 -0.52
C TYR A 27 -8.61 6.77 -0.03
N GLU A 28 -9.69 6.65 -0.79
CA GLU A 28 -10.97 7.30 -0.45
C GLU A 28 -11.56 6.73 0.83
N VAL A 29 -11.59 5.40 0.97
CA VAL A 29 -12.17 4.77 2.15
C VAL A 29 -11.34 5.07 3.39
N THR A 30 -10.00 5.08 3.25
CA THR A 30 -9.13 5.44 4.37
C THR A 30 -9.44 6.84 4.87
N ASN A 31 -9.56 7.81 3.97
CA ASN A 31 -9.86 9.18 4.37
C ASN A 31 -11.29 9.34 4.88
N GLU A 32 -12.23 8.55 4.37
CA GLU A 32 -13.60 8.53 4.88
C GLU A 32 -13.61 8.05 6.35
N MET A 33 -12.90 6.97 6.63
CA MET A 33 -12.82 6.44 7.99
C MET A 33 -12.21 7.47 8.94
N ARG A 34 -11.14 8.14 8.50
CA ARG A 34 -10.50 9.18 9.30
C ARG A 34 -11.46 10.34 9.57
N LYS A 35 -12.18 10.77 8.54
CA LYS A 35 -13.16 11.85 8.68
C LYS A 35 -14.25 11.50 9.71
N LEU A 36 -14.75 10.26 9.66
CA LEU A 36 -15.75 9.80 10.61
C LEU A 36 -15.25 9.83 12.04
N LYS A 37 -13.93 9.77 12.23
CA LYS A 37 -13.31 9.83 13.56
C LYS A 37 -12.76 11.22 13.89
N GLY A 38 -13.09 12.23 13.10
CA GLY A 38 -12.64 13.61 13.34
C GLY A 38 -11.18 13.85 13.05
N LEU A 39 -10.56 13.03 12.20
CA LEU A 39 -9.14 13.14 11.88
C LEU A 39 -8.97 13.81 10.52
N LYS A 40 -7.83 14.50 10.35
CA LYS A 40 -7.49 15.13 9.08
C LYS A 40 -7.30 14.09 7.99
N PRO A 41 -7.65 14.43 6.75
CA PRO A 41 -7.38 13.52 5.63
C PRO A 41 -5.88 13.47 5.38
N LEU A 42 -5.42 12.33 4.86
CA LEU A 42 -4.03 12.14 4.47
C LEU A 42 -3.85 12.56 3.02
N LYS A 43 -2.75 13.27 2.74
CA LYS A 43 -2.40 13.64 1.37
C LYS A 43 -1.65 12.50 0.71
N ILE A 44 -1.85 12.34 -0.59
CA ILE A 44 -1.16 11.30 -1.33
C ILE A 44 0.29 11.72 -1.56
N ASN A 45 1.21 10.81 -1.25
CA ASN A 45 2.64 11.00 -1.45
C ASN A 45 3.11 9.96 -2.48
N SER A 46 3.60 10.44 -3.62
CA SER A 46 3.98 9.57 -4.73
C SER A 46 5.21 8.72 -4.41
N ASP A 47 6.10 9.19 -3.55
CA ASP A 47 7.27 8.39 -3.16
C ASP A 47 6.85 7.18 -2.35
N LEU A 48 5.88 7.35 -1.46
CA LEU A 48 5.33 6.23 -0.70
C LEU A 48 4.61 5.24 -1.61
N ALA A 49 3.85 5.76 -2.58
CA ALA A 49 3.16 4.91 -3.55
C ALA A 49 4.16 4.09 -4.36
N HIS A 50 5.28 4.71 -4.74
CA HIS A 50 6.33 4.03 -5.49
C HIS A 50 6.95 2.89 -4.67
N ILE A 51 7.23 3.15 -3.40
CA ILE A 51 7.79 2.12 -2.51
C ILE A 51 6.78 0.97 -2.35
N ALA A 52 5.51 1.29 -2.11
CA ALA A 52 4.47 0.28 -1.99
C ALA A 52 4.37 -0.55 -3.27
N SER A 53 4.41 0.10 -4.42
CA SER A 53 4.33 -0.58 -5.71
C SER A 53 5.49 -1.56 -5.91
N ASN A 54 6.71 -1.13 -5.60
CA ASN A 54 7.88 -1.99 -5.72
C ASN A 54 7.78 -3.21 -4.81
N ASN A 55 7.32 -3.02 -3.59
CA ASN A 55 7.16 -4.13 -2.64
C ASN A 55 6.10 -5.13 -3.11
N LEU A 56 4.98 -4.62 -3.63
CA LEU A 56 3.92 -5.51 -4.12
C LEU A 56 4.33 -6.22 -5.40
N TYR A 57 5.06 -5.54 -6.28
CA TYR A 57 5.58 -6.18 -7.48
C TYR A 57 6.49 -7.34 -7.11
N GLU A 58 7.39 -7.12 -6.15
CA GLU A 58 8.29 -8.17 -5.67
C GLU A 58 7.49 -9.33 -5.05
N ALA A 59 6.53 -9.02 -4.18
CA ALA A 59 5.75 -10.03 -3.50
C ALA A 59 4.90 -10.86 -4.46
N THR A 60 4.31 -10.21 -5.47
CA THR A 60 3.46 -10.92 -6.44
C THR A 60 4.27 -11.70 -7.45
N SER A 61 5.49 -11.28 -7.74
CA SER A 61 6.37 -11.94 -8.72
C SER A 61 7.16 -13.09 -8.10
N ASN A 62 7.63 -12.93 -6.87
CA ASN A 62 8.57 -13.86 -6.24
C ASN A 62 8.03 -14.47 -4.94
N GLY A 63 6.77 -14.22 -4.61
CA GLY A 63 6.14 -14.73 -3.40
C GLY A 63 6.20 -13.73 -2.26
N SER A 64 5.22 -13.78 -1.37
CA SER A 64 5.12 -12.84 -0.27
C SER A 64 6.31 -12.90 0.68
N ASP A 65 7.00 -14.05 0.74
CA ASP A 65 8.19 -14.20 1.59
C ASP A 65 9.40 -13.47 1.05
N SER A 66 9.37 -13.00 -0.19
CA SER A 66 10.51 -12.30 -0.81
C SER A 66 10.64 -10.87 -0.30
N VAL A 67 9.64 -10.34 0.40
CA VAL A 67 9.62 -8.97 0.89
C VAL A 67 9.50 -8.96 2.42
N GLU A 68 10.36 -8.16 3.06
CA GLU A 68 10.21 -7.92 4.49
C GLU A 68 9.33 -6.70 4.69
N PHE A 69 8.14 -6.91 5.27
CA PHE A 69 7.24 -5.81 5.59
C PHE A 69 7.43 -5.35 7.04
N THR A 70 8.68 -5.21 7.45
CA THR A 70 9.02 -4.77 8.79
C THR A 70 9.22 -3.25 8.81
N GLU A 71 9.16 -2.67 9.99
CA GLU A 71 9.42 -1.23 10.14
C GLU A 71 10.84 -0.88 9.73
N ASP A 72 11.81 -1.71 10.09
CA ASP A 72 13.22 -1.46 9.71
C ASP A 72 13.40 -1.46 8.20
N ALA A 73 12.78 -2.41 7.51
CA ALA A 73 12.86 -2.47 6.05
C ALA A 73 12.21 -1.24 5.41
N LEU A 74 11.07 -0.81 5.96
CA LEU A 74 10.38 0.38 5.47
C LEU A 74 11.26 1.63 5.65
N ARG A 75 11.85 1.79 6.82
CA ARG A 75 12.74 2.94 7.10
C ARG A 75 13.91 2.96 6.13
N GLY A 76 14.51 1.80 5.85
CA GLY A 76 15.58 1.71 4.87
C GLY A 76 15.16 2.13 3.49
N GLN A 77 13.95 1.77 3.08
CA GLN A 77 13.39 2.15 1.78
C GLN A 77 13.12 3.65 1.70
N LEU A 78 12.62 4.24 2.79
CA LEU A 78 12.38 5.67 2.85
C LEU A 78 13.70 6.45 2.77
N ASP A 79 14.71 6.02 3.51
CA ASP A 79 16.02 6.65 3.48
C ASP A 79 16.64 6.57 2.09
N LYS A 80 16.54 5.42 1.44
CA LYS A 80 17.08 5.21 0.10
C LYS A 80 16.39 6.11 -0.93
N ASN A 81 15.14 6.43 -0.72
CA ASN A 81 14.37 7.30 -1.60
C ASN A 81 14.40 8.76 -1.15
N HIS A 82 15.23 9.09 -0.18
CA HIS A 82 15.42 10.46 0.33
C HIS A 82 14.13 11.07 0.88
N VAL A 83 13.27 10.25 1.48
CA VAL A 83 12.04 10.71 2.11
C VAL A 83 12.32 11.01 3.57
N THR A 84 12.04 12.25 3.98
CA THR A 84 12.21 12.66 5.40
C THR A 84 10.88 12.49 6.11
N TYR A 85 10.94 12.10 7.38
CA TYR A 85 9.75 11.82 8.17
C TYR A 85 10.06 11.80 9.65
N LYS A 86 9.06 12.00 10.49
CA LYS A 86 9.18 11.80 11.93
C LYS A 86 8.81 10.39 12.30
N THR A 87 7.65 9.92 11.87
CA THR A 87 7.21 8.54 12.08
C THR A 87 6.60 7.99 10.83
N THR A 88 6.58 6.67 10.71
CA THR A 88 6.04 5.96 9.56
C THR A 88 5.51 4.61 10.00
N ALA A 89 4.58 4.08 9.23
CA ALA A 89 4.07 2.71 9.41
C ALA A 89 3.47 2.23 8.11
N GLN A 90 3.17 0.95 8.06
CA GLN A 90 2.61 0.35 6.86
C GLN A 90 1.56 -0.70 7.25
N ASN A 91 0.44 -0.71 6.55
CA ASN A 91 -0.55 -1.78 6.62
C ASN A 91 -0.49 -2.57 5.32
N VAL A 92 -0.51 -3.88 5.44
CA VAL A 92 -0.47 -4.78 4.29
C VAL A 92 -1.65 -5.74 4.40
N GLY A 93 -2.22 -6.12 3.26
CA GLY A 93 -3.27 -7.12 3.21
C GLY A 93 -3.07 -8.06 2.03
N TYR A 94 -3.55 -9.27 2.18
CA TYR A 94 -3.43 -10.29 1.15
C TYR A 94 -4.69 -11.13 1.13
N ALA A 95 -5.12 -11.49 -0.06
CA ALA A 95 -6.28 -12.36 -0.28
C ALA A 95 -7.62 -11.69 0.05
N PHE A 96 -7.70 -10.38 -0.14
CA PHE A 96 -8.96 -9.65 -0.03
C PHE A 96 -9.49 -9.34 -1.43
N ASN A 97 -10.78 -9.53 -1.63
CA ASN A 97 -11.39 -9.31 -2.93
C ASN A 97 -11.68 -7.84 -3.21
N ASP A 98 -11.85 -7.04 -2.15
CA ASP A 98 -12.16 -5.63 -2.33
C ASP A 98 -11.72 -4.82 -1.12
N VAL A 99 -11.72 -3.50 -1.28
CA VAL A 99 -11.27 -2.57 -0.24
C VAL A 99 -12.20 -2.57 0.98
N PRO A 100 -13.53 -2.58 0.84
CA PRO A 100 -14.38 -2.62 2.04
C PRO A 100 -14.06 -3.79 2.95
N THR A 101 -13.83 -4.97 2.40
CA THR A 101 -13.49 -6.16 3.20
C THR A 101 -12.11 -6.01 3.84
N LEU A 102 -11.15 -5.46 3.10
CA LEU A 102 -9.81 -5.18 3.63
C LEU A 102 -9.88 -4.19 4.81
N ILE A 103 -10.57 -3.08 4.61
CA ILE A 103 -10.67 -2.04 5.65
C ILE A 103 -11.39 -2.59 6.89
N HIS A 104 -12.44 -3.40 6.69
CA HIS A 104 -13.13 -4.05 7.80
C HIS A 104 -12.15 -4.91 8.61
N SER A 105 -11.33 -5.69 7.94
CA SER A 105 -10.31 -6.51 8.59
C SER A 105 -9.31 -5.65 9.35
N TRP A 106 -8.82 -4.57 8.73
CA TRP A 106 -7.86 -3.67 9.39
C TRP A 106 -8.48 -2.99 10.60
N MET A 107 -9.74 -2.60 10.52
CA MET A 107 -10.43 -1.94 11.64
C MET A 107 -10.67 -2.90 12.81
N ASN A 108 -10.67 -4.20 12.57
CA ASN A 108 -10.82 -5.22 13.61
C ASN A 108 -9.48 -5.70 14.17
N SER A 109 -8.38 -5.12 13.74
CA SER A 109 -7.04 -5.45 14.23
C SER A 109 -6.46 -4.24 14.93
N ASP A 110 -6.08 -4.37 16.19
CA ASP A 110 -5.59 -3.24 16.98
C ASP A 110 -4.44 -2.51 16.30
N ILE A 111 -3.49 -3.27 15.77
CA ILE A 111 -2.30 -2.67 15.16
C ILE A 111 -2.63 -1.96 13.85
N HIS A 112 -3.44 -2.58 13.01
CA HIS A 112 -3.81 -1.96 11.72
C HIS A 112 -4.74 -0.78 11.92
N ARG A 113 -5.69 -0.89 12.86
CA ARG A 113 -6.62 0.20 13.17
C ARG A 113 -5.87 1.41 13.71
N SER A 114 -4.92 1.19 14.61
CA SER A 114 -4.17 2.29 15.20
C SER A 114 -3.38 3.06 14.15
N ARG A 115 -2.91 2.39 13.11
CA ARG A 115 -2.19 3.06 12.02
C ARG A 115 -3.15 3.86 11.13
N LEU A 116 -4.28 3.27 10.75
CA LEU A 116 -5.30 3.97 9.95
C LEU A 116 -5.77 5.25 10.64
N LEU A 117 -5.91 5.23 11.95
CA LEU A 117 -6.53 6.30 12.72
C LEU A 117 -5.54 7.13 13.52
N ASN A 118 -4.25 7.04 13.23
CA ASN A 118 -3.24 7.82 13.96
C ASN A 118 -3.33 9.29 13.56
N SER A 119 -3.55 10.15 14.53
CA SER A 119 -3.71 11.59 14.29
C SER A 119 -2.41 12.26 13.85
N LYS A 120 -1.28 11.64 14.06
CA LYS A 120 0.01 12.22 13.71
C LYS A 120 0.36 12.11 12.24
N TYR A 121 -0.24 11.18 11.52
CA TYR A 121 0.08 11.01 10.11
C TYR A 121 -0.53 12.12 9.27
N ASP A 122 0.24 12.54 8.26
CA ASP A 122 -0.10 13.62 7.34
C ASP A 122 -0.29 13.12 5.92
N GLU A 123 0.41 12.04 5.55
CA GLU A 123 0.49 11.58 4.18
C GLU A 123 0.37 10.07 4.12
N MET A 124 -0.05 9.58 2.96
CA MET A 124 -0.09 8.16 2.67
C MET A 124 0.25 7.92 1.21
N GLY A 125 0.70 6.71 0.94
CA GLY A 125 0.85 6.23 -0.41
C GLY A 125 0.79 4.72 -0.42
N GLY A 126 0.14 4.16 -1.42
CA GLY A 126 -0.04 2.73 -1.46
C GLY A 126 -0.17 2.22 -2.87
N ASP A 127 -0.44 0.93 -2.97
CA ASP A 127 -0.74 0.29 -4.24
C ASP A 127 -1.56 -0.97 -4.00
N VAL A 128 -2.16 -1.45 -5.06
CA VAL A 128 -2.94 -2.68 -5.07
C VAL A 128 -2.55 -3.45 -6.31
N MET A 129 -2.10 -4.69 -6.13
CA MET A 129 -1.77 -5.58 -7.24
C MET A 129 -2.43 -6.92 -6.98
N ARG A 130 -3.30 -7.35 -7.90
CA ARG A 130 -4.13 -8.52 -7.69
C ARG A 130 -4.91 -8.35 -6.39
N ASP A 131 -4.73 -9.26 -5.44
CA ASP A 131 -5.37 -9.21 -4.12
C ASP A 131 -4.38 -8.86 -3.00
N TYR A 132 -3.25 -8.22 -3.37
CA TYR A 132 -2.27 -7.70 -2.42
C TYR A 132 -2.46 -6.20 -2.28
N TYR A 133 -2.41 -5.71 -1.05
CA TYR A 133 -2.62 -4.30 -0.72
C TYR A 133 -1.50 -3.81 0.18
N SER A 134 -0.99 -2.62 -0.09
CA SER A 134 -0.01 -1.97 0.78
C SER A 134 -0.38 -0.50 0.92
N LEU A 135 -0.39 -0.01 2.15
CA LEU A 135 -0.65 1.40 2.44
C LEU A 135 0.39 1.86 3.45
N ILE A 136 1.19 2.85 3.07
CA ILE A 136 2.26 3.42 3.89
C ILE A 136 1.81 4.77 4.40
N PHE A 137 2.00 5.01 5.69
CA PHE A 137 1.63 6.25 6.38
C PHE A 137 2.89 7.00 6.79
N LEU A 138 2.79 8.32 6.83
CA LEU A 138 3.93 9.16 7.14
C LEU A 138 3.53 10.38 7.95
N GLU A 139 4.30 10.65 9.01
CA GLU A 139 4.27 11.93 9.72
C GLU A 139 5.46 12.75 9.23
N LYS A 140 5.18 13.95 8.71
CA LYS A 140 6.23 14.83 8.20
C LYS A 140 7.04 15.50 9.31
#